data_e1f3b3ea79dfc03377e1c641803f519b
#
_entry.id   e1f3b3ea79dfc03377e1c641803f519b
#
_cell.length_a   1.000
_cell.length_b   1.000
_cell.length_c   1.000
_cell.angle_alpha   90.00
_cell.angle_beta   90.00
_cell.angle_gamma   90.00
#
_symmetry.space_group_name_H-M   'P 1'
#
loop_
_entity.id
_entity.type
_entity.pdbx_description
1 polymer ?
#
loop_
_entity_poly.entity_id
_entity_poly.type
_entity_poly.pdbx_seq_one_letter_code
_entity_poly.pdbx_strand_id
1 'polypeptide(L)'
;MTKDELNGEVFSGVCAKADAAARAQSDLAQADTQVKNALLHAIADALDADASTIAAANGQDMQAAAARGMDAGKLDRLRFDEPRIAASAEGVRHVASLPDPVGEIERGYTLENGLRLNQVHVPIGVIGMIYEARPNVTVDVASLCLKSGNAAILRGGHDAERTNAATLAVIHDVLVANGFDPSLIDTVDEYGREGATAMMEARGHIDVLIPRGGAGLIQAVVRNSKVPVIETGAGNVHIYVDRSGDLDKAIPIIINAKTQRVGVCNAAEKLLVHRDVAKRFLPAAAKALADKGVELHADERAFAIIEAAGIPSLAMKHATDQDWDTEYLALTMGVKVVDSLDEAIDSINMHSTGHTESIISEDYSAIETFAKRIDSAVVMVNASTRFTDGGVFGFGAELGISTQKMHARGPMGLKEMTTTKWIGYGTGQVRA
;
A
#
# COMPACT_ATOMS: atom_id res chain seq x y z
N MET A 1 -12.50 28.92 24.72
CA MET A 1 -12.72 27.49 24.46
C MET A 1 -11.54 26.74 25.07
N THR A 2 -11.77 25.79 25.94
CA THR A 2 -10.74 24.92 26.46
C THR A 2 -10.29 23.93 25.42
N LYS A 3 -9.12 23.27 25.57
CA LYS A 3 -8.65 22.27 24.66
C LYS A 3 -9.61 21.06 24.54
N ASP A 4 -10.29 20.71 25.62
CA ASP A 4 -11.27 19.62 25.67
C ASP A 4 -12.58 19.99 24.94
N GLU A 5 -13.03 21.25 25.01
CA GLU A 5 -14.17 21.74 24.23
C GLU A 5 -13.87 21.75 22.73
N LEU A 6 -12.67 22.21 22.34
CA LEU A 6 -12.23 22.19 20.94
C LEU A 6 -12.16 20.75 20.39
N ASN A 7 -11.58 19.82 21.16
CA ASN A 7 -11.52 18.40 20.79
C ASN A 7 -12.93 17.80 20.66
N GLY A 8 -13.87 18.20 21.51
CA GLY A 8 -15.27 17.77 21.43
C GLY A 8 -15.99 18.26 20.17
N GLU A 9 -15.76 19.51 19.74
CA GLU A 9 -16.31 20.07 18.51
C GLU A 9 -15.72 19.39 17.27
N VAL A 10 -14.39 19.19 17.22
CA VAL A 10 -13.72 18.48 16.12
C VAL A 10 -14.23 17.05 16.01
N PHE A 11 -14.33 16.33 17.13
CA PHE A 11 -14.84 14.96 17.13
C PHE A 11 -16.28 14.90 16.60
N SER A 12 -17.15 15.80 17.07
CA SER A 12 -18.54 15.88 16.61
C SER A 12 -18.63 16.21 15.11
N GLY A 13 -17.76 17.12 14.62
CA GLY A 13 -17.69 17.46 13.20
C GLY A 13 -17.25 16.27 12.34
N VAL A 14 -16.23 15.53 12.76
CA VAL A 14 -15.76 14.33 12.06
C VAL A 14 -16.84 13.25 12.04
N CYS A 15 -17.52 13.00 13.17
CA CYS A 15 -18.63 12.05 13.22
C CYS A 15 -19.80 12.47 12.32
N ALA A 16 -20.15 13.75 12.28
CA ALA A 16 -21.23 14.26 11.41
C ALA A 16 -20.92 14.05 9.92
N LYS A 17 -19.66 14.28 9.49
CA LYS A 17 -19.21 14.00 8.13
C LYS A 17 -19.24 12.49 7.82
N ALA A 18 -18.77 11.64 8.73
CA ALA A 18 -18.80 10.20 8.57
C ALA A 18 -20.25 9.67 8.48
N ASP A 19 -21.17 10.20 9.29
CA ASP A 19 -22.59 9.83 9.24
C ASP A 19 -23.27 10.31 7.93
N ALA A 20 -22.87 11.45 7.40
CA ALA A 20 -23.33 11.91 6.08
C ALA A 20 -22.81 10.98 4.98
N ALA A 21 -21.52 10.62 5.03
CA ALA A 21 -20.91 9.67 4.11
C ALA A 21 -21.60 8.29 4.18
N ALA A 22 -21.94 7.78 5.36
CA ALA A 22 -22.66 6.52 5.54
C ALA A 22 -24.06 6.56 4.90
N ARG A 23 -24.77 7.68 5.02
CA ARG A 23 -26.08 7.83 4.34
C ARG A 23 -25.94 7.84 2.82
N ALA A 24 -25.00 8.62 2.30
CA ALA A 24 -24.73 8.68 0.88
C ALA A 24 -24.26 7.32 0.31
N GLN A 25 -23.47 6.58 1.07
CA GLN A 25 -22.97 5.26 0.73
C GLN A 25 -24.10 4.24 0.51
N SER A 26 -25.20 4.34 1.24
CA SER A 26 -26.36 3.46 1.06
C SER A 26 -26.93 3.51 -0.35
N ASP A 27 -26.95 4.67 -0.98
CA ASP A 27 -27.44 4.84 -2.35
C ASP A 27 -26.43 4.29 -3.37
N LEU A 28 -25.16 4.58 -3.17
CA LEU A 28 -24.07 4.07 -4.02
C LEU A 28 -23.97 2.53 -3.96
N ALA A 29 -24.19 1.93 -2.80
CA ALA A 29 -24.14 0.48 -2.61
C ALA A 29 -25.23 -0.26 -3.39
N GLN A 30 -26.29 0.43 -3.79
CA GLN A 30 -27.39 -0.12 -4.60
C GLN A 30 -27.19 0.16 -6.09
N ALA A 31 -26.25 1.05 -6.46
CA ALA A 31 -25.96 1.37 -7.84
C ALA A 31 -25.36 0.16 -8.58
N ASP A 32 -25.82 -0.06 -9.80
CA ASP A 32 -25.24 -1.11 -10.64
C ASP A 32 -23.85 -0.70 -11.18
N THR A 33 -23.13 -1.68 -11.70
CA THR A 33 -21.76 -1.51 -12.21
C THR A 33 -21.69 -0.47 -13.33
N GLN A 34 -22.73 -0.33 -14.16
CA GLN A 34 -22.73 0.64 -15.29
C GLN A 34 -22.78 2.07 -14.75
N VAL A 35 -23.58 2.33 -13.73
CA VAL A 35 -23.68 3.63 -13.08
C VAL A 35 -22.34 4.01 -12.41
N LYS A 36 -21.74 3.10 -11.66
CA LYS A 36 -20.43 3.31 -11.04
C LYS A 36 -19.34 3.57 -12.08
N ASN A 37 -19.33 2.81 -13.18
CA ASN A 37 -18.37 3.01 -14.27
C ASN A 37 -18.56 4.36 -14.96
N ALA A 38 -19.79 4.77 -15.25
CA ALA A 38 -20.09 6.07 -15.85
C ALA A 38 -19.63 7.22 -14.95
N LEU A 39 -19.86 7.11 -13.63
CA LEU A 39 -19.38 8.08 -12.65
C LEU A 39 -17.84 8.18 -12.65
N LEU A 40 -17.13 7.06 -12.67
CA LEU A 40 -15.67 7.05 -12.72
C LEU A 40 -15.13 7.65 -14.02
N HIS A 41 -15.74 7.36 -15.16
CA HIS A 41 -15.37 8.01 -16.43
C HIS A 41 -15.57 9.51 -16.37
N ALA A 42 -16.70 9.98 -15.81
CA ALA A 42 -16.95 11.39 -15.65
C ALA A 42 -15.92 12.08 -14.72
N ILE A 43 -15.49 11.41 -13.64
CA ILE A 43 -14.42 11.90 -12.77
C ILE A 43 -13.09 12.00 -13.55
N ALA A 44 -12.73 10.99 -14.33
CA ALA A 44 -11.50 10.99 -15.11
C ALA A 44 -11.49 12.13 -16.14
N ASP A 45 -12.60 12.34 -16.84
CA ASP A 45 -12.75 13.41 -17.83
C ASP A 45 -12.68 14.80 -17.19
N ALA A 46 -13.27 14.98 -16.00
CA ALA A 46 -13.20 16.22 -15.24
C ALA A 46 -11.79 16.49 -14.70
N LEU A 47 -11.06 15.48 -14.24
CA LEU A 47 -9.65 15.62 -13.82
C LEU A 47 -8.77 16.09 -15.00
N ASP A 48 -8.97 15.56 -16.20
CA ASP A 48 -8.25 16.01 -17.39
C ASP A 48 -8.63 17.46 -17.77
N ALA A 49 -9.92 17.82 -17.68
CA ALA A 49 -10.41 19.16 -18.01
C ALA A 49 -9.89 20.21 -17.03
N ASP A 50 -9.82 19.91 -15.74
CA ASP A 50 -9.40 20.82 -14.68
C ASP A 50 -7.92 20.63 -14.28
N ALA A 51 -7.12 19.89 -15.07
CA ALA A 51 -5.73 19.59 -14.77
C ALA A 51 -4.88 20.84 -14.48
N SER A 52 -5.09 21.92 -15.23
CA SER A 52 -4.35 23.17 -15.03
C SER A 52 -4.68 23.84 -13.68
N THR A 53 -5.94 23.78 -13.24
CA THR A 53 -6.39 24.33 -11.95
C THR A 53 -5.75 23.54 -10.78
N ILE A 54 -5.81 22.21 -10.86
CA ILE A 54 -5.20 21.33 -9.85
C ILE A 54 -3.67 21.50 -9.82
N ALA A 55 -3.03 21.57 -11.00
CA ALA A 55 -1.59 21.77 -11.10
C ALA A 55 -1.13 23.14 -10.55
N ALA A 56 -1.93 24.20 -10.74
CA ALA A 56 -1.67 25.52 -10.16
C ALA A 56 -1.75 25.48 -8.62
N ALA A 57 -2.72 24.79 -8.03
CA ALA A 57 -2.81 24.56 -6.59
C ALA A 57 -1.60 23.77 -6.08
N ASN A 58 -1.19 22.74 -6.81
CA ASN A 58 0.01 21.96 -6.49
C ASN A 58 1.29 22.79 -6.56
N GLY A 59 1.41 23.70 -7.54
CA GLY A 59 2.52 24.63 -7.65
C GLY A 59 2.70 25.48 -6.37
N GLN A 60 1.58 25.93 -5.77
CA GLN A 60 1.62 26.68 -4.49
C GLN A 60 2.08 25.80 -3.32
N ASP A 61 1.58 24.58 -3.22
CA ASP A 61 1.98 23.62 -2.18
C ASP A 61 3.47 23.26 -2.33
N MET A 62 3.94 22.99 -3.54
CA MET A 62 5.34 22.70 -3.84
C MET A 62 6.27 23.88 -3.47
N GLN A 63 5.87 25.11 -3.80
CA GLN A 63 6.63 26.32 -3.45
C GLN A 63 6.72 26.50 -1.93
N ALA A 64 5.60 26.32 -1.22
CA ALA A 64 5.56 26.43 0.22
C ALA A 64 6.40 25.34 0.92
N ALA A 65 6.35 24.09 0.42
CA ALA A 65 7.13 22.98 0.94
C ALA A 65 8.64 23.17 0.71
N ALA A 66 9.05 23.62 -0.49
CA ALA A 66 10.44 23.94 -0.82
C ALA A 66 10.98 25.06 0.07
N ALA A 67 10.20 26.12 0.32
CA ALA A 67 10.58 27.23 1.20
C ALA A 67 10.80 26.77 2.67
N ARG A 68 10.13 25.70 3.10
CA ARG A 68 10.35 25.06 4.42
C ARG A 68 11.53 24.09 4.45
N GLY A 69 12.26 23.93 3.34
CA GLY A 69 13.42 23.05 3.24
C GLY A 69 13.08 21.55 3.10
N MET A 70 11.91 21.22 2.54
CA MET A 70 11.56 19.83 2.25
C MET A 70 12.58 19.17 1.33
N ASP A 71 12.99 17.94 1.65
CA ASP A 71 13.95 17.18 0.83
C ASP A 71 13.38 16.84 -0.56
N ALA A 72 14.30 16.62 -1.53
CA ALA A 72 13.94 16.39 -2.93
C ALA A 72 13.04 15.16 -3.12
N GLY A 73 13.23 14.10 -2.33
CA GLY A 73 12.42 12.88 -2.41
C GLY A 73 10.98 13.10 -1.96
N LYS A 74 10.77 13.91 -0.91
CA LYS A 74 9.43 14.29 -0.46
C LYS A 74 8.78 15.28 -1.42
N LEU A 75 9.54 16.24 -1.96
CA LEU A 75 9.06 17.16 -3.00
C LEU A 75 8.59 16.39 -4.25
N ASP A 76 9.33 15.36 -4.68
CA ASP A 76 8.89 14.53 -5.80
C ASP A 76 7.58 13.80 -5.51
N ARG A 77 7.38 13.32 -4.28
CA ARG A 77 6.11 12.70 -3.86
C ARG A 77 4.94 13.67 -3.82
N LEU A 78 5.20 14.92 -3.44
CA LEU A 78 4.20 16.00 -3.37
C LEU A 78 3.79 16.49 -4.75
N ARG A 79 4.64 16.34 -5.76
CA ARG A 79 4.40 16.85 -7.12
C ARG A 79 3.17 16.18 -7.74
N PHE A 80 2.23 17.00 -8.22
CA PHE A 80 1.02 16.58 -8.93
C PHE A 80 0.75 17.53 -10.09
N ASP A 81 1.67 17.52 -11.07
CA ASP A 81 1.61 18.30 -12.30
C ASP A 81 0.66 17.68 -13.34
N GLU A 82 0.37 18.39 -14.43
CA GLU A 82 -0.57 17.94 -15.45
C GLU A 82 -0.28 16.51 -15.95
N PRO A 83 0.97 16.09 -16.25
CA PRO A 83 1.24 14.70 -16.63
C PRO A 83 0.86 13.67 -15.55
N ARG A 84 1.05 14.00 -14.27
CA ARG A 84 0.67 13.10 -13.16
C ARG A 84 -0.82 13.09 -12.91
N ILE A 85 -1.51 14.20 -13.15
CA ILE A 85 -2.98 14.28 -13.12
C ILE A 85 -3.56 13.43 -14.23
N ALA A 86 -3.07 13.55 -15.47
CA ALA A 86 -3.49 12.72 -16.60
C ALA A 86 -3.24 11.22 -16.34
N ALA A 87 -2.10 10.87 -15.73
CA ALA A 87 -1.83 9.48 -15.33
C ALA A 87 -2.82 8.98 -14.26
N SER A 88 -3.23 9.85 -13.31
CA SER A 88 -4.26 9.51 -12.32
C SER A 88 -5.64 9.36 -12.97
N ALA A 89 -6.01 10.24 -13.91
CA ALA A 89 -7.26 10.11 -14.69
C ALA A 89 -7.31 8.79 -15.47
N GLU A 90 -6.20 8.38 -16.09
CA GLU A 90 -6.11 7.08 -16.75
C GLU A 90 -6.21 5.92 -15.74
N GLY A 91 -5.63 6.07 -14.54
CA GLY A 91 -5.84 5.13 -13.44
C GLY A 91 -7.31 4.98 -13.05
N VAL A 92 -8.08 6.07 -12.99
CA VAL A 92 -9.52 6.03 -12.73
C VAL A 92 -10.28 5.30 -13.84
N ARG A 93 -9.95 5.55 -15.13
CA ARG A 93 -10.53 4.80 -16.26
C ARG A 93 -10.21 3.31 -16.19
N HIS A 94 -9.00 2.99 -15.79
CA HIS A 94 -8.61 1.61 -15.57
C HIS A 94 -9.44 0.96 -14.46
N VAL A 95 -9.62 1.61 -13.30
CA VAL A 95 -10.48 1.12 -12.21
C VAL A 95 -11.93 0.92 -12.71
N ALA A 96 -12.46 1.83 -13.54
CA ALA A 96 -13.78 1.67 -14.14
C ALA A 96 -13.89 0.38 -14.96
N SER A 97 -12.82 -0.03 -15.65
CA SER A 97 -12.80 -1.24 -16.49
C SER A 97 -12.71 -2.55 -15.71
N LEU A 98 -12.33 -2.51 -14.43
CA LEU A 98 -12.17 -3.71 -13.59
C LEU A 98 -13.53 -4.33 -13.25
N PRO A 99 -13.59 -5.65 -13.01
CA PRO A 99 -14.78 -6.30 -12.48
C PRO A 99 -15.24 -5.67 -11.17
N ASP A 100 -16.54 -5.51 -11.02
CA ASP A 100 -17.14 -5.01 -9.77
C ASP A 100 -17.22 -6.17 -8.76
N PRO A 101 -16.58 -6.05 -7.59
CA PRO A 101 -16.62 -7.13 -6.60
C PRO A 101 -17.95 -7.21 -5.85
N VAL A 102 -18.78 -6.13 -5.86
CA VAL A 102 -20.03 -6.09 -5.10
C VAL A 102 -21.05 -7.02 -5.73
N GLY A 103 -21.59 -7.92 -4.92
CA GLY A 103 -22.52 -8.96 -5.37
C GLY A 103 -21.87 -10.27 -5.81
N GLU A 104 -20.54 -10.35 -5.91
CA GLU A 104 -19.83 -11.60 -6.18
C GLU A 104 -20.12 -12.62 -5.07
N ILE A 105 -20.43 -13.85 -5.47
CA ILE A 105 -20.64 -14.95 -4.52
C ILE A 105 -19.28 -15.61 -4.25
N GLU A 106 -18.76 -15.43 -3.04
CA GLU A 106 -17.53 -16.07 -2.59
C GLU A 106 -17.69 -17.59 -2.47
N ARG A 107 -18.82 -18.03 -1.90
CA ARG A 107 -19.24 -19.43 -1.82
C ARG A 107 -20.73 -19.55 -1.54
N GLY A 108 -21.32 -20.66 -1.98
CA GLY A 108 -22.72 -20.98 -1.71
C GLY A 108 -22.94 -22.49 -1.62
N TYR A 109 -23.93 -22.89 -0.81
CA TYR A 109 -24.34 -24.29 -0.66
C TYR A 109 -25.77 -24.38 -0.13
N THR A 110 -26.36 -25.56 -0.28
CA THR A 110 -27.69 -25.86 0.25
C THR A 110 -27.58 -26.83 1.44
N LEU A 111 -28.21 -26.49 2.55
CA LEU A 111 -28.30 -27.34 3.72
C LEU A 111 -29.24 -28.54 3.45
N GLU A 112 -29.13 -29.61 4.26
CA GLU A 112 -29.98 -30.82 4.15
C GLU A 112 -31.48 -30.52 4.21
N ASN A 113 -31.88 -29.46 4.94
CA ASN A 113 -33.27 -29.01 5.04
C ASN A 113 -33.71 -28.11 3.87
N GLY A 114 -32.89 -27.95 2.83
CA GLY A 114 -33.21 -27.15 1.64
C GLY A 114 -32.95 -25.65 1.76
N LEU A 115 -32.45 -25.13 2.89
CA LEU A 115 -32.05 -23.72 3.03
C LEU A 115 -30.79 -23.48 2.21
N ARG A 116 -30.86 -22.56 1.21
CA ARG A 116 -29.74 -22.18 0.38
C ARG A 116 -29.00 -20.98 1.01
N LEU A 117 -27.70 -21.10 1.22
CA LEU A 117 -26.84 -20.07 1.79
C LEU A 117 -25.85 -19.58 0.74
N ASN A 118 -25.74 -18.27 0.58
CA ASN A 118 -24.71 -17.60 -0.24
C ASN A 118 -23.92 -16.63 0.64
N GLN A 119 -22.59 -16.69 0.58
CA GLN A 119 -21.71 -15.66 1.11
C GLN A 119 -21.39 -14.70 -0.03
N VAL A 120 -21.78 -13.44 0.12
CA VAL A 120 -21.76 -12.43 -0.96
C VAL A 120 -20.89 -11.25 -0.54
N HIS A 121 -20.07 -10.75 -1.47
CA HIS A 121 -19.29 -9.53 -1.28
C HIS A 121 -20.19 -8.30 -1.21
N VAL A 122 -19.94 -7.45 -0.23
CA VAL A 122 -20.63 -6.17 0.00
C VAL A 122 -19.62 -5.10 0.36
N PRO A 123 -19.91 -3.80 0.14
CA PRO A 123 -19.03 -2.72 0.61
C PRO A 123 -18.73 -2.83 2.10
N ILE A 124 -17.54 -2.37 2.51
CA ILE A 124 -17.20 -2.25 3.94
C ILE A 124 -18.09 -1.18 4.59
N GLY A 125 -18.26 -0.03 3.92
CA GLY A 125 -19.04 1.10 4.41
C GLY A 125 -18.28 2.42 4.27
N VAL A 126 -17.98 3.09 5.39
CA VAL A 126 -17.19 4.33 5.45
C VAL A 126 -15.73 4.01 5.72
N ILE A 127 -14.87 4.33 4.77
CA ILE A 127 -13.42 4.12 4.86
C ILE A 127 -12.75 5.43 5.24
N GLY A 128 -12.05 5.45 6.36
CA GLY A 128 -11.20 6.57 6.74
C GLY A 128 -9.79 6.39 6.19
N MET A 129 -9.28 7.40 5.47
CA MET A 129 -7.93 7.37 4.91
C MET A 129 -7.08 8.48 5.51
N ILE A 130 -6.02 8.12 6.23
CA ILE A 130 -5.05 9.07 6.78
C ILE A 130 -3.74 8.92 6.01
N TYR A 131 -3.33 9.96 5.26
CA TYR A 131 -2.18 9.87 4.38
C TYR A 131 -1.29 11.12 4.42
N GLU A 132 0.01 10.91 4.15
CA GLU A 132 0.98 11.98 4.02
C GLU A 132 0.89 12.66 2.65
N ALA A 133 1.77 13.64 2.40
CA ALA A 133 1.82 14.47 1.19
C ALA A 133 2.00 13.66 -0.12
N ARG A 134 0.91 13.08 -0.58
CA ARG A 134 0.78 12.31 -1.84
C ARG A 134 -0.58 12.63 -2.47
N PRO A 135 -0.70 13.72 -3.24
CA PRO A 135 -1.99 14.20 -3.75
C PRO A 135 -2.74 13.18 -4.60
N ASN A 136 -2.03 12.30 -5.34
CA ASN A 136 -2.64 11.23 -6.11
C ASN A 136 -3.50 10.27 -5.26
N VAL A 137 -3.20 10.12 -3.96
CA VAL A 137 -3.96 9.24 -3.07
C VAL A 137 -5.42 9.66 -2.96
N THR A 138 -5.73 10.95 -3.03
CA THR A 138 -7.10 11.46 -3.07
C THR A 138 -7.90 10.85 -4.22
N VAL A 139 -7.31 10.81 -5.43
CA VAL A 139 -7.93 10.25 -6.63
C VAL A 139 -8.01 8.71 -6.54
N ASP A 140 -6.91 8.08 -6.12
CA ASP A 140 -6.82 6.61 -6.01
C ASP A 140 -7.88 6.07 -5.04
N VAL A 141 -8.00 6.68 -3.85
CA VAL A 141 -8.98 6.28 -2.82
C VAL A 141 -10.39 6.54 -3.30
N ALA A 142 -10.67 7.71 -3.88
CA ALA A 142 -11.99 8.04 -4.39
C ALA A 142 -12.45 7.01 -5.44
N SER A 143 -11.59 6.70 -6.42
CA SER A 143 -11.93 5.75 -7.49
C SER A 143 -12.19 4.34 -6.96
N LEU A 144 -11.34 3.84 -6.07
CA LEU A 144 -11.48 2.50 -5.48
C LEU A 144 -12.71 2.40 -4.57
N CYS A 145 -12.97 3.43 -3.74
CA CYS A 145 -14.15 3.47 -2.87
C CYS A 145 -15.44 3.52 -3.69
N LEU A 146 -15.53 4.42 -4.66
CA LEU A 146 -16.73 4.54 -5.51
C LEU A 146 -17.00 3.25 -6.29
N LYS A 147 -15.98 2.63 -6.88
CA LYS A 147 -16.13 1.35 -7.60
C LYS A 147 -16.59 0.22 -6.69
N SER A 148 -16.05 0.12 -5.48
CA SER A 148 -16.41 -0.92 -4.50
C SER A 148 -17.65 -0.58 -3.67
N GLY A 149 -18.33 0.55 -3.96
CA GLY A 149 -19.56 0.95 -3.29
C GLY A 149 -19.36 1.52 -1.88
N ASN A 150 -18.16 1.97 -1.54
CA ASN A 150 -17.82 2.58 -0.26
C ASN A 150 -17.86 4.11 -0.33
N ALA A 151 -18.02 4.75 0.81
CA ALA A 151 -17.69 6.15 1.01
C ALA A 151 -16.31 6.30 1.63
N ALA A 152 -15.69 7.49 1.50
CA ALA A 152 -14.40 7.78 2.09
C ALA A 152 -14.37 9.11 2.85
N ILE A 153 -13.77 9.09 4.05
CA ILE A 153 -13.37 10.28 4.79
C ILE A 153 -11.85 10.41 4.75
N LEU A 154 -11.38 11.48 4.15
CA LEU A 154 -9.97 11.71 3.85
C LEU A 154 -9.35 12.64 4.89
N ARG A 155 -8.09 12.38 5.23
CA ARG A 155 -7.23 13.28 5.96
C ARG A 155 -5.85 13.29 5.33
N GLY A 156 -5.60 14.25 4.46
CA GLY A 156 -4.36 14.44 3.76
C GLY A 156 -3.28 15.16 4.57
N GLY A 157 -2.05 15.07 4.12
CA GLY A 157 -0.95 15.85 4.73
C GLY A 157 -1.09 17.35 4.45
N HIS A 158 -0.79 18.18 5.45
CA HIS A 158 -0.84 19.64 5.34
C HIS A 158 -0.05 20.21 4.13
N ASP A 159 1.02 19.55 3.73
CA ASP A 159 1.84 19.99 2.59
C ASP A 159 1.11 19.89 1.23
N ALA A 160 0.01 19.12 1.15
CA ALA A 160 -0.81 18.92 -0.07
C ALA A 160 -2.22 19.53 0.06
N GLU A 161 -2.46 20.39 1.04
CA GLU A 161 -3.81 20.86 1.41
C GLU A 161 -4.55 21.54 0.25
N ARG A 162 -3.88 22.44 -0.48
CA ARG A 162 -4.50 23.15 -1.63
C ARG A 162 -4.77 22.20 -2.78
N THR A 163 -3.83 21.29 -3.04
CA THR A 163 -3.94 20.28 -4.10
C THR A 163 -5.11 19.33 -3.81
N ASN A 164 -5.21 18.84 -2.56
CA ASN A 164 -6.30 17.96 -2.15
C ASN A 164 -7.65 18.66 -2.26
N ALA A 165 -7.75 19.92 -1.79
CA ALA A 165 -8.99 20.70 -1.86
C ALA A 165 -9.43 20.94 -3.33
N ALA A 166 -8.50 21.30 -4.23
CA ALA A 166 -8.79 21.48 -5.64
C ALA A 166 -9.25 20.17 -6.32
N THR A 167 -8.56 19.06 -6.02
CA THR A 167 -8.94 17.74 -6.54
C THR A 167 -10.31 17.29 -6.04
N LEU A 168 -10.57 17.48 -4.74
CA LEU A 168 -11.83 17.09 -4.13
C LEU A 168 -13.01 17.93 -4.68
N ALA A 169 -12.81 19.23 -4.93
CA ALA A 169 -13.82 20.08 -5.55
C ALA A 169 -14.26 19.53 -6.91
N VAL A 170 -13.32 19.12 -7.77
CA VAL A 170 -13.63 18.49 -9.07
C VAL A 170 -14.43 17.19 -8.88
N ILE A 171 -14.06 16.35 -7.92
CA ILE A 171 -14.80 15.11 -7.62
C ILE A 171 -16.21 15.42 -7.13
N HIS A 172 -16.38 16.40 -6.24
CA HIS A 172 -17.69 16.82 -5.72
C HIS A 172 -18.61 17.33 -6.82
N ASP A 173 -18.10 18.17 -7.73
CA ASP A 173 -18.90 18.70 -8.85
C ASP A 173 -19.41 17.57 -9.76
N VAL A 174 -18.58 16.56 -10.02
CA VAL A 174 -18.98 15.37 -10.78
C VAL A 174 -20.01 14.52 -10.03
N LEU A 175 -19.83 14.30 -8.72
CA LEU A 175 -20.80 13.56 -7.91
C LEU A 175 -22.18 14.23 -7.98
N VAL A 176 -22.24 15.53 -7.74
CA VAL A 176 -23.49 16.31 -7.81
C VAL A 176 -24.11 16.27 -9.21
N ALA A 177 -23.31 16.45 -10.27
CA ALA A 177 -23.78 16.42 -11.65
C ALA A 177 -24.36 15.06 -12.06
N ASN A 178 -23.93 13.97 -11.39
CA ASN A 178 -24.42 12.61 -11.63
C ASN A 178 -25.48 12.16 -10.59
N GLY A 179 -25.98 13.07 -9.75
CA GLY A 179 -27.07 12.80 -8.80
C GLY A 179 -26.65 12.10 -7.52
N PHE A 180 -25.35 12.10 -7.18
CA PHE A 180 -24.82 11.58 -5.95
C PHE A 180 -24.53 12.70 -4.94
N ASP A 181 -24.61 12.35 -3.66
CA ASP A 181 -24.23 13.24 -2.58
C ASP A 181 -22.69 13.39 -2.51
N PRO A 182 -22.13 14.62 -2.51
CA PRO A 182 -20.69 14.84 -2.43
C PRO A 182 -20.06 14.30 -1.15
N SER A 183 -20.81 14.07 -0.08
CA SER A 183 -20.31 13.44 1.14
C SER A 183 -19.83 11.99 0.97
N LEU A 184 -20.08 11.38 -0.20
CA LEU A 184 -19.46 10.09 -0.56
C LEU A 184 -17.93 10.10 -0.46
N ILE A 185 -17.31 11.23 -0.82
CA ILE A 185 -15.86 11.42 -0.71
C ILE A 185 -15.66 12.77 -0.03
N ASP A 186 -15.41 12.81 1.26
CA ASP A 186 -15.24 14.04 2.03
C ASP A 186 -13.91 14.07 2.76
N THR A 187 -13.53 15.22 3.32
CA THR A 187 -12.28 15.42 4.03
C THR A 187 -12.50 16.05 5.41
N VAL A 188 -11.53 15.84 6.28
CA VAL A 188 -11.42 16.49 7.60
C VAL A 188 -10.13 17.32 7.71
N ASP A 189 -9.57 17.73 6.56
CA ASP A 189 -8.31 18.49 6.50
C ASP A 189 -8.40 19.83 7.25
N GLU A 190 -9.59 20.45 7.31
CA GLU A 190 -9.86 21.69 8.07
C GLU A 190 -9.58 21.53 9.57
N TYR A 191 -9.64 20.32 10.11
CA TYR A 191 -9.34 20.05 11.54
C TYR A 191 -7.86 19.67 11.77
N GLY A 192 -7.03 19.64 10.74
CA GLY A 192 -5.62 19.37 10.85
C GLY A 192 -5.30 18.04 11.55
N ARG A 193 -4.36 18.05 12.50
CA ARG A 193 -3.97 16.85 13.26
C ARG A 193 -5.06 16.34 14.21
N GLU A 194 -5.89 17.24 14.71
CA GLU A 194 -7.00 16.89 15.59
C GLU A 194 -8.06 16.10 14.83
N GLY A 195 -8.28 16.40 13.53
CA GLY A 195 -9.12 15.62 12.66
C GLY A 195 -8.65 14.17 12.51
N ALA A 196 -7.35 13.93 12.36
CA ALA A 196 -6.79 12.58 12.33
C ALA A 196 -7.02 11.83 13.65
N THR A 197 -6.85 12.52 14.79
CA THR A 197 -7.12 11.95 16.11
C THR A 197 -8.60 11.60 16.27
N ALA A 198 -9.48 12.50 15.85
CA ALA A 198 -10.92 12.28 15.89
C ALA A 198 -11.36 11.10 15.01
N MET A 199 -10.78 10.95 13.81
CA MET A 199 -11.02 9.77 12.95
C MET A 199 -10.61 8.47 13.66
N MET A 200 -9.46 8.43 14.34
CA MET A 200 -9.02 7.25 15.09
C MET A 200 -9.98 6.89 16.25
N GLU A 201 -10.71 7.86 16.76
CA GLU A 201 -11.68 7.66 17.84
C GLU A 201 -13.11 7.42 17.36
N ALA A 202 -13.42 7.67 16.10
CA ALA A 202 -14.78 7.65 15.51
C ALA A 202 -15.33 6.23 15.26
N ARG A 203 -15.13 5.33 16.23
CA ARG A 203 -15.69 3.96 16.16
C ARG A 203 -17.22 3.99 16.15
N GLY A 204 -17.80 3.29 15.17
CA GLY A 204 -19.24 3.26 14.93
C GLY A 204 -19.72 4.31 13.92
N HIS A 205 -18.85 5.23 13.49
CA HIS A 205 -19.08 6.20 12.42
C HIS A 205 -18.19 5.91 11.21
N ILE A 206 -16.95 5.47 11.46
CA ILE A 206 -16.00 4.99 10.44
C ILE A 206 -15.83 3.48 10.66
N ASP A 207 -15.93 2.69 9.58
CA ASP A 207 -15.88 1.23 9.64
C ASP A 207 -14.44 0.70 9.68
N VAL A 208 -13.54 1.35 8.94
CA VAL A 208 -12.12 0.97 8.87
C VAL A 208 -11.25 2.18 8.59
N LEU A 209 -10.05 2.23 9.18
CA LEU A 209 -9.01 3.20 8.86
C LEU A 209 -7.87 2.54 8.09
N ILE A 210 -7.36 3.26 7.08
CA ILE A 210 -6.22 2.84 6.28
C ILE A 210 -5.17 3.96 6.32
N PRO A 211 -4.07 3.79 7.08
CA PRO A 211 -2.97 4.76 7.06
C PRO A 211 -2.09 4.57 5.83
N ARG A 212 -1.62 5.67 5.21
CA ARG A 212 -0.73 5.68 4.05
C ARG A 212 0.40 6.68 4.23
N GLY A 213 1.57 6.24 4.65
CA GLY A 213 2.70 7.14 4.90
C GLY A 213 3.93 6.42 5.41
N GLY A 214 4.80 7.13 6.10
CA GLY A 214 5.96 6.55 6.76
C GLY A 214 5.59 5.69 7.97
N ALA A 215 6.52 4.83 8.41
CA ALA A 215 6.32 3.92 9.54
C ALA A 215 5.79 4.62 10.81
N GLY A 216 6.23 5.86 11.05
CA GLY A 216 5.78 6.65 12.20
C GLY A 216 4.27 6.95 12.19
N LEU A 217 3.71 7.35 11.03
CA LEU A 217 2.28 7.57 10.89
C LEU A 217 1.50 6.26 11.04
N ILE A 218 1.93 5.22 10.36
CA ILE A 218 1.27 3.91 10.39
C ILE A 218 1.19 3.39 11.82
N GLN A 219 2.31 3.38 12.54
CA GLN A 219 2.38 2.94 13.93
C GLN A 219 1.55 3.82 14.88
N ALA A 220 1.49 5.14 14.62
CA ALA A 220 0.65 6.03 15.42
C ALA A 220 -0.84 5.70 15.25
N VAL A 221 -1.29 5.43 14.03
CA VAL A 221 -2.68 5.04 13.76
C VAL A 221 -2.98 3.67 14.37
N VAL A 222 -2.13 2.67 14.13
CA VAL A 222 -2.33 1.30 14.64
C VAL A 222 -2.41 1.26 16.16
N ARG A 223 -1.57 2.03 16.86
CA ARG A 223 -1.54 2.03 18.34
C ARG A 223 -2.67 2.81 18.99
N ASN A 224 -3.16 3.85 18.33
CA ASN A 224 -4.10 4.79 18.97
C ASN A 224 -5.53 4.66 18.47
N SER A 225 -5.77 3.95 17.38
CA SER A 225 -7.11 3.84 16.81
C SER A 225 -8.02 2.92 17.62
N LYS A 226 -9.25 3.39 17.84
CA LYS A 226 -10.39 2.59 18.33
C LYS A 226 -11.21 2.00 17.17
N VAL A 227 -11.05 2.56 15.97
CA VAL A 227 -11.60 2.04 14.71
C VAL A 227 -10.68 0.91 14.22
N PRO A 228 -11.21 -0.18 13.64
CA PRO A 228 -10.38 -1.20 12.99
C PRO A 228 -9.42 -0.58 11.97
N VAL A 229 -8.18 -1.05 11.91
CA VAL A 229 -7.15 -0.53 11.00
C VAL A 229 -6.72 -1.63 10.04
N ILE A 230 -6.64 -1.31 8.75
CA ILE A 230 -5.90 -2.13 7.78
C ILE A 230 -4.50 -1.51 7.67
N GLU A 231 -3.53 -2.18 8.28
CA GLU A 231 -2.15 -1.71 8.32
C GLU A 231 -1.46 -1.93 6.97
N THR A 232 -0.96 -0.85 6.36
CA THR A 232 -0.03 -0.95 5.23
C THR A 232 1.39 -0.97 5.79
N GLY A 233 2.19 -1.99 5.39
CA GLY A 233 3.49 -2.23 6.01
C GLY A 233 4.64 -1.42 5.42
N ALA A 234 5.66 -1.15 6.25
CA ALA A 234 7.02 -0.87 5.79
C ALA A 234 7.63 -2.15 5.19
N GLY A 235 8.56 -2.02 4.26
CA GLY A 235 9.13 -3.16 3.56
C GLY A 235 10.60 -3.41 3.89
N ASN A 236 10.92 -4.07 4.99
CA ASN A 236 12.28 -4.60 5.19
C ASN A 236 12.44 -5.93 4.43
N VAL A 237 12.58 -5.82 3.12
CA VAL A 237 12.50 -6.91 2.13
C VAL A 237 13.83 -7.63 1.96
N HIS A 238 13.81 -8.96 1.98
CA HIS A 238 15.00 -9.79 1.85
C HIS A 238 15.00 -10.60 0.56
N ILE A 239 16.18 -10.80 -0.01
CA ILE A 239 16.44 -11.78 -1.08
C ILE A 239 17.45 -12.78 -0.55
N TYR A 240 17.12 -14.06 -0.60
CA TYR A 240 18.03 -15.15 -0.26
C TYR A 240 18.51 -15.89 -1.50
N VAL A 241 19.83 -15.96 -1.69
CA VAL A 241 20.46 -16.77 -2.73
C VAL A 241 20.91 -18.08 -2.13
N ASP A 242 20.22 -19.15 -2.48
CA ASP A 242 20.47 -20.50 -2.01
C ASP A 242 21.72 -21.12 -2.65
N ARG A 243 22.25 -22.20 -2.04
CA ARG A 243 23.38 -22.97 -2.57
C ARG A 243 23.17 -23.47 -4.00
N SER A 244 21.93 -23.76 -4.40
CA SER A 244 21.52 -24.22 -5.72
C SER A 244 21.09 -23.09 -6.65
N GLY A 245 21.15 -21.82 -6.20
CA GLY A 245 20.69 -20.68 -6.97
C GLY A 245 21.44 -20.51 -8.31
N ASP A 246 20.69 -20.23 -9.37
CA ASP A 246 21.24 -19.77 -10.64
C ASP A 246 21.79 -18.35 -10.50
N LEU A 247 23.10 -18.21 -10.43
CA LEU A 247 23.77 -16.94 -10.15
C LEU A 247 23.64 -15.93 -11.30
N ASP A 248 23.42 -16.39 -12.53
CA ASP A 248 23.20 -15.53 -13.69
C ASP A 248 21.81 -14.90 -13.64
N LYS A 249 20.81 -15.62 -13.12
CA LYS A 249 19.47 -15.07 -12.84
C LYS A 249 19.46 -14.16 -11.59
N ALA A 250 20.28 -14.47 -10.59
CA ALA A 250 20.30 -13.76 -9.31
C ALA A 250 20.68 -12.29 -9.48
N ILE A 251 21.71 -11.98 -10.27
CA ILE A 251 22.22 -10.60 -10.43
C ILE A 251 21.16 -9.65 -10.98
N PRO A 252 20.51 -9.91 -12.15
CA PRO A 252 19.47 -9.01 -12.65
C PRO A 252 18.25 -8.88 -11.71
N ILE A 253 17.88 -9.96 -11.01
CA ILE A 253 16.81 -9.91 -10.00
C ILE A 253 17.16 -8.93 -8.89
N ILE A 254 18.34 -9.05 -8.29
CA ILE A 254 18.79 -8.19 -7.17
C ILE A 254 18.92 -6.74 -7.61
N ILE A 255 19.53 -6.49 -8.79
CA ILE A 255 19.66 -5.15 -9.34
C ILE A 255 18.28 -4.51 -9.58
N ASN A 256 17.36 -5.23 -10.21
CA ASN A 256 16.01 -4.74 -10.41
C ASN A 256 15.30 -4.48 -9.07
N ALA A 257 15.37 -5.42 -8.15
CA ALA A 257 14.72 -5.32 -6.85
C ALA A 257 15.22 -4.13 -6.01
N LYS A 258 16.53 -3.80 -6.11
CA LYS A 258 17.11 -2.68 -5.36
C LYS A 258 17.04 -1.35 -6.07
N THR A 259 17.25 -1.30 -7.39
CA THR A 259 17.59 -0.04 -8.09
C THR A 259 16.50 0.49 -9.01
N GLN A 260 15.46 -0.27 -9.33
CA GLN A 260 14.38 0.21 -10.21
C GLN A 260 13.65 1.40 -9.57
N ARG A 261 13.35 1.31 -8.26
CA ARG A 261 12.76 2.40 -7.46
C ARG A 261 13.05 2.14 -5.99
N VAL A 262 13.94 2.93 -5.40
CA VAL A 262 14.44 2.68 -4.04
C VAL A 262 13.47 3.08 -2.92
N GLY A 263 12.63 4.08 -3.15
CA GLY A 263 11.75 4.67 -2.14
C GLY A 263 10.37 3.98 -2.01
N VAL A 264 10.29 2.66 -2.25
CA VAL A 264 9.05 1.88 -2.18
C VAL A 264 9.22 0.63 -1.31
N CYS A 265 8.12 0.21 -0.67
CA CYS A 265 8.12 -0.85 0.34
C CYS A 265 8.47 -2.26 -0.17
N ASN A 266 8.44 -2.50 -1.49
CA ASN A 266 8.82 -3.78 -2.11
C ASN A 266 10.22 -3.76 -2.72
N ALA A 267 11.00 -2.66 -2.52
CA ALA A 267 12.41 -2.64 -2.89
C ALA A 267 13.23 -3.53 -1.93
N ALA A 268 14.21 -4.27 -2.48
CA ALA A 268 15.05 -5.12 -1.63
C ALA A 268 15.94 -4.30 -0.71
N GLU A 269 15.98 -4.66 0.57
CA GLU A 269 16.78 -4.02 1.60
C GLU A 269 17.92 -4.90 2.08
N LYS A 270 17.76 -6.22 2.03
CA LYS A 270 18.74 -7.19 2.48
C LYS A 270 18.98 -8.27 1.43
N LEU A 271 20.25 -8.68 1.34
CA LEU A 271 20.73 -9.78 0.52
C LEU A 271 21.40 -10.82 1.44
N LEU A 272 20.78 -11.99 1.56
CA LEU A 272 21.35 -13.13 2.25
C LEU A 272 21.91 -14.11 1.22
N VAL A 273 23.12 -14.62 1.45
CA VAL A 273 23.79 -15.51 0.50
C VAL A 273 24.30 -16.77 1.22
N HIS A 274 23.93 -17.93 0.69
CA HIS A 274 24.42 -19.20 1.23
C HIS A 274 25.96 -19.27 1.12
N ARG A 275 26.65 -19.72 2.18
CA ARG A 275 28.11 -19.77 2.27
C ARG A 275 28.79 -20.48 1.10
N ASP A 276 28.18 -21.56 0.58
CA ASP A 276 28.75 -22.37 -0.49
C ASP A 276 28.86 -21.66 -1.84
N VAL A 277 28.02 -20.62 -2.05
CA VAL A 277 28.05 -19.79 -3.27
C VAL A 277 28.62 -18.40 -3.03
N ALA A 278 28.75 -17.97 -1.77
CA ALA A 278 29.13 -16.60 -1.40
C ALA A 278 30.43 -16.14 -2.06
N LYS A 279 31.51 -16.94 -2.00
CA LYS A 279 32.80 -16.61 -2.60
C LYS A 279 32.76 -16.41 -4.12
N ARG A 280 31.88 -17.13 -4.81
CA ARG A 280 31.72 -17.04 -6.28
C ARG A 280 30.75 -15.92 -6.66
N PHE A 281 29.70 -15.70 -5.85
CA PHE A 281 28.61 -14.80 -6.18
C PHE A 281 28.84 -13.36 -5.73
N LEU A 282 29.26 -13.15 -4.48
CA LEU A 282 29.34 -11.80 -3.89
C LEU A 282 30.23 -10.82 -4.67
N PRO A 283 31.40 -11.22 -5.23
CA PRO A 283 32.22 -10.29 -6.04
C PRO A 283 31.47 -9.73 -7.25
N ALA A 284 30.76 -10.58 -7.99
CA ALA A 284 30.00 -10.17 -9.15
C ALA A 284 28.76 -9.33 -8.78
N ALA A 285 28.02 -9.75 -7.74
CA ALA A 285 26.85 -9.02 -7.25
C ALA A 285 27.24 -7.63 -6.70
N ALA A 286 28.29 -7.55 -5.88
CA ALA A 286 28.79 -6.29 -5.33
C ALA A 286 29.26 -5.34 -6.42
N LYS A 287 29.95 -5.85 -7.45
CA LYS A 287 30.32 -5.02 -8.61
C LYS A 287 29.09 -4.46 -9.32
N ALA A 288 28.11 -5.30 -9.63
CA ALA A 288 26.90 -4.87 -10.30
C ALA A 288 26.07 -3.85 -9.48
N LEU A 289 26.05 -3.98 -8.15
CA LEU A 289 25.43 -3.02 -7.23
C LEU A 289 26.24 -1.71 -7.17
N ALA A 290 27.57 -1.78 -7.10
CA ALA A 290 28.44 -0.61 -7.13
C ALA A 290 28.28 0.20 -8.43
N ASP A 291 28.16 -0.47 -9.59
CA ASP A 291 27.92 0.17 -10.89
C ASP A 291 26.58 0.93 -10.92
N LYS A 292 25.66 0.67 -9.95
CA LYS A 292 24.40 1.39 -9.73
C LYS A 292 24.47 2.38 -8.56
N GLY A 293 25.62 2.56 -7.93
CA GLY A 293 25.82 3.48 -6.81
C GLY A 293 25.23 2.97 -5.48
N VAL A 294 25.06 1.66 -5.32
CA VAL A 294 24.52 1.08 -4.08
C VAL A 294 25.65 0.93 -3.06
N GLU A 295 25.45 1.50 -1.86
CA GLU A 295 26.31 1.29 -0.69
C GLU A 295 25.95 -0.05 -0.03
N LEU A 296 26.96 -0.84 0.35
CA LEU A 296 26.76 -2.13 1.01
C LEU A 296 27.11 -2.06 2.49
N HIS A 297 26.20 -2.55 3.36
CA HIS A 297 26.46 -2.80 4.76
C HIS A 297 26.61 -4.31 4.94
N ALA A 298 27.84 -4.79 5.08
CA ALA A 298 28.16 -6.20 5.00
C ALA A 298 28.49 -6.80 6.39
N ASP A 299 28.02 -8.02 6.66
CA ASP A 299 28.51 -8.80 7.80
C ASP A 299 30.00 -9.12 7.62
N GLU A 300 30.67 -9.57 8.66
CA GLU A 300 32.11 -9.86 8.66
C GLU A 300 32.53 -10.80 7.51
N ARG A 301 31.73 -11.82 7.22
CA ARG A 301 32.02 -12.82 6.17
C ARG A 301 31.83 -12.23 4.76
N ALA A 302 30.73 -11.53 4.53
CA ALA A 302 30.47 -10.87 3.26
C ALA A 302 31.50 -9.76 3.02
N PHE A 303 31.82 -8.97 4.06
CA PHE A 303 32.80 -7.90 3.99
C PHE A 303 34.16 -8.42 3.52
N ALA A 304 34.70 -9.46 4.17
CA ALA A 304 35.99 -10.06 3.83
C ALA A 304 36.04 -10.61 2.38
N ILE A 305 34.92 -11.23 1.91
CA ILE A 305 34.85 -11.77 0.55
C ILE A 305 34.83 -10.62 -0.50
N ILE A 306 34.04 -9.57 -0.25
CA ILE A 306 33.89 -8.44 -1.18
C ILE A 306 35.14 -7.57 -1.18
N GLU A 307 35.75 -7.31 -0.02
CA GLU A 307 36.99 -6.55 0.11
C GLU A 307 38.14 -7.23 -0.66
N ALA A 308 38.25 -8.56 -0.54
CA ALA A 308 39.27 -9.32 -1.27
C ALA A 308 39.11 -9.25 -2.80
N ALA A 309 37.92 -8.91 -3.30
CA ALA A 309 37.68 -8.74 -4.73
C ALA A 309 38.17 -7.40 -5.27
N GLY A 310 38.49 -6.42 -4.41
CA GLY A 310 39.08 -5.15 -4.79
C GLY A 310 38.24 -4.33 -5.77
N ILE A 311 36.92 -4.23 -5.58
CA ILE A 311 35.99 -3.59 -6.50
C ILE A 311 36.17 -2.06 -6.44
N PRO A 312 36.57 -1.39 -7.56
CA PRO A 312 36.72 0.05 -7.59
C PRO A 312 35.41 0.78 -7.29
N SER A 313 35.50 1.89 -6.55
CA SER A 313 34.36 2.79 -6.26
C SER A 313 33.20 2.17 -5.48
N LEU A 314 33.36 0.97 -4.90
CA LEU A 314 32.35 0.39 -4.03
C LEU A 314 32.35 1.10 -2.67
N ALA A 315 31.22 1.73 -2.32
CA ALA A 315 30.96 2.18 -0.97
C ALA A 315 30.54 0.98 -0.12
N MET A 316 31.33 0.63 0.89
CA MET A 316 31.04 -0.51 1.76
C MET A 316 31.47 -0.24 3.20
N LYS A 317 30.69 -0.69 4.17
CA LYS A 317 31.02 -0.65 5.59
C LYS A 317 30.53 -1.91 6.31
N HIS A 318 31.03 -2.14 7.50
CA HIS A 318 30.55 -3.21 8.36
C HIS A 318 29.10 -2.94 8.77
N ALA A 319 28.26 -3.96 8.68
CA ALA A 319 26.89 -3.91 9.18
C ALA A 319 26.88 -3.90 10.71
N THR A 320 25.92 -3.20 11.28
CA THR A 320 25.56 -3.22 12.70
C THR A 320 24.27 -4.01 12.90
N ASP A 321 23.92 -4.35 14.14
CA ASP A 321 22.65 -5.03 14.43
C ASP A 321 21.43 -4.25 13.92
N GLN A 322 21.49 -2.92 13.98
CA GLN A 322 20.41 -2.05 13.49
C GLN A 322 20.21 -2.13 11.98
N ASP A 323 21.23 -2.47 11.21
CA ASP A 323 21.13 -2.57 9.75
C ASP A 323 20.17 -3.68 9.33
N TRP A 324 20.01 -4.73 10.14
CA TRP A 324 19.11 -5.83 9.82
C TRP A 324 17.63 -5.47 9.95
N ASP A 325 17.29 -4.50 10.80
CA ASP A 325 15.92 -4.02 11.04
C ASP A 325 15.59 -2.74 10.25
N THR A 326 16.56 -2.15 9.54
CA THR A 326 16.39 -0.85 8.88
C THR A 326 15.84 -1.00 7.46
N GLU A 327 14.69 -0.40 7.18
CA GLU A 327 14.24 -0.10 5.82
C GLU A 327 14.95 1.18 5.36
N TYR A 328 15.97 1.05 4.50
CA TYR A 328 16.82 2.20 4.09
C TYR A 328 16.09 3.20 3.18
N LEU A 329 15.22 2.71 2.29
CA LEU A 329 14.56 3.52 1.24
C LEU A 329 15.55 4.34 0.40
N ALA A 330 16.77 3.85 0.26
CA ALA A 330 17.91 4.48 -0.39
C ALA A 330 18.73 3.47 -1.19
N LEU A 331 19.73 3.92 -1.94
CA LEU A 331 20.71 3.04 -2.60
C LEU A 331 21.69 2.47 -1.56
N THR A 332 21.15 1.73 -0.59
CA THR A 332 21.89 1.05 0.47
C THR A 332 21.31 -0.36 0.65
N MET A 333 22.15 -1.38 0.84
CA MET A 333 21.72 -2.77 1.00
C MET A 333 22.54 -3.48 2.06
N GLY A 334 21.86 -4.13 3.01
CA GLY A 334 22.50 -5.06 3.95
C GLY A 334 22.88 -6.36 3.25
N VAL A 335 24.10 -6.89 3.50
CA VAL A 335 24.57 -8.14 2.89
C VAL A 335 25.07 -9.09 3.98
N LYS A 336 24.52 -10.31 4.02
CA LYS A 336 24.86 -11.32 5.04
C LYS A 336 25.16 -12.66 4.40
N VAL A 337 26.19 -13.35 4.87
CA VAL A 337 26.45 -14.76 4.54
C VAL A 337 25.82 -15.65 5.59
N VAL A 338 25.03 -16.63 5.14
CA VAL A 338 24.34 -17.61 6.02
C VAL A 338 24.83 -19.02 5.76
N ASP A 339 24.82 -19.87 6.78
CA ASP A 339 25.37 -21.25 6.72
C ASP A 339 24.36 -22.25 6.13
N SER A 340 23.08 -21.94 6.16
CA SER A 340 22.02 -22.83 5.70
C SER A 340 20.75 -22.09 5.32
N LEU A 341 19.83 -22.82 4.67
CA LEU A 341 18.46 -22.37 4.42
C LEU A 341 17.72 -22.05 5.73
N ASP A 342 17.93 -22.86 6.77
CA ASP A 342 17.30 -22.65 8.08
C ASP A 342 17.74 -21.33 8.70
N GLU A 343 19.04 -21.03 8.71
CA GLU A 343 19.56 -19.75 9.20
C GLU A 343 19.01 -18.56 8.39
N ALA A 344 18.89 -18.70 7.06
CA ALA A 344 18.30 -17.68 6.22
C ALA A 344 16.85 -17.39 6.62
N ILE A 345 16.04 -18.45 6.77
CA ILE A 345 14.62 -18.35 7.15
C ILE A 345 14.49 -17.72 8.55
N ASP A 346 15.28 -18.17 9.52
CA ASP A 346 15.24 -17.64 10.88
C ASP A 346 15.64 -16.17 10.92
N SER A 347 16.70 -15.79 10.19
CA SER A 347 17.12 -14.39 10.06
C SER A 347 16.04 -13.52 9.38
N ILE A 348 15.43 -14.00 8.30
CA ILE A 348 14.36 -13.29 7.61
C ILE A 348 13.14 -13.11 8.52
N ASN A 349 12.65 -14.17 9.14
CA ASN A 349 11.48 -14.10 10.03
C ASN A 349 11.71 -13.21 11.25
N MET A 350 12.97 -13.07 11.71
CA MET A 350 13.33 -12.20 12.83
C MET A 350 13.27 -10.71 12.44
N HIS A 351 13.74 -10.36 11.25
CA HIS A 351 13.97 -8.97 10.83
C HIS A 351 12.96 -8.46 9.79
N SER A 352 12.20 -9.35 9.17
CA SER A 352 11.17 -8.98 8.19
C SER A 352 10.02 -8.22 8.82
N THR A 353 9.48 -7.28 8.06
CA THR A 353 8.21 -6.61 8.37
C THR A 353 6.99 -7.39 7.86
N GLY A 354 7.19 -8.60 7.33
CA GLY A 354 6.13 -9.45 6.79
C GLY A 354 5.59 -9.02 5.43
N HIS A 355 6.34 -8.20 4.68
CA HIS A 355 5.90 -7.64 3.41
C HIS A 355 6.15 -8.58 2.23
N THR A 356 7.39 -8.70 1.80
CA THR A 356 7.79 -9.48 0.61
C THR A 356 9.17 -10.07 0.82
N GLU A 357 9.32 -11.35 0.49
CA GLU A 357 10.61 -12.02 0.52
C GLU A 357 10.85 -12.80 -0.78
N SER A 358 12.11 -13.02 -1.13
CA SER A 358 12.44 -13.77 -2.33
C SER A 358 13.51 -14.83 -2.05
N ILE A 359 13.35 -16.01 -2.66
CA ILE A 359 14.39 -17.03 -2.75
C ILE A 359 14.83 -17.21 -4.19
N ILE A 360 16.15 -17.34 -4.40
CA ILE A 360 16.74 -17.74 -5.68
C ILE A 360 17.35 -19.11 -5.50
N SER A 361 16.72 -20.14 -6.07
CA SER A 361 17.07 -21.54 -5.89
C SER A 361 16.56 -22.37 -7.07
N GLU A 362 17.29 -23.43 -7.42
CA GLU A 362 16.84 -24.47 -8.37
C GLU A 362 16.51 -25.79 -7.62
N ASP A 363 16.62 -25.82 -6.29
CA ASP A 363 16.24 -26.96 -5.45
C ASP A 363 14.78 -26.85 -5.03
N TYR A 364 13.92 -27.71 -5.58
CA TYR A 364 12.50 -27.74 -5.28
C TYR A 364 12.20 -27.86 -3.77
N SER A 365 12.97 -28.68 -3.05
CA SER A 365 12.76 -28.88 -1.60
C SER A 365 13.12 -27.63 -0.80
N ALA A 366 14.15 -26.90 -1.22
CA ALA A 366 14.52 -25.62 -0.61
C ALA A 366 13.44 -24.56 -0.86
N ILE A 367 12.93 -24.47 -2.09
CA ILE A 367 11.84 -23.55 -2.47
C ILE A 367 10.59 -23.81 -1.64
N GLU A 368 10.13 -25.06 -1.57
CA GLU A 368 8.93 -25.44 -0.81
C GLU A 368 9.10 -25.17 0.70
N THR A 369 10.30 -25.45 1.24
CA THR A 369 10.59 -25.19 2.65
C THR A 369 10.57 -23.68 2.95
N PHE A 370 11.21 -22.89 2.10
CA PHE A 370 11.23 -21.43 2.21
C PHE A 370 9.80 -20.87 2.13
N ALA A 371 9.05 -21.23 1.11
CA ALA A 371 7.69 -20.73 0.89
C ALA A 371 6.73 -21.08 2.04
N LYS A 372 6.90 -22.23 2.70
CA LYS A 372 6.08 -22.64 3.84
C LYS A 372 6.49 -21.99 5.17
N ARG A 373 7.78 -21.69 5.36
CA ARG A 373 8.30 -21.22 6.65
C ARG A 373 8.46 -19.71 6.73
N ILE A 374 8.53 -19.02 5.59
CA ILE A 374 8.53 -17.55 5.57
C ILE A 374 7.11 -17.03 5.84
N ASP A 375 6.99 -16.21 6.88
CA ASP A 375 5.69 -15.63 7.28
C ASP A 375 5.55 -14.18 6.77
N SER A 376 5.68 -13.99 5.47
CA SER A 376 5.45 -12.71 4.79
C SER A 376 4.22 -12.77 3.89
N ALA A 377 3.65 -11.60 3.58
CA ALA A 377 2.44 -11.50 2.74
C ALA A 377 2.69 -12.05 1.33
N VAL A 378 3.91 -11.87 0.80
CA VAL A 378 4.30 -12.36 -0.51
C VAL A 378 5.66 -13.06 -0.44
N VAL A 379 5.76 -14.21 -1.09
CA VAL A 379 7.01 -14.94 -1.31
C VAL A 379 7.23 -15.09 -2.80
N MET A 380 8.35 -14.57 -3.29
CA MET A 380 8.78 -14.71 -4.67
C MET A 380 9.78 -15.85 -4.82
N VAL A 381 9.68 -16.59 -5.89
CA VAL A 381 10.64 -17.65 -6.26
C VAL A 381 11.26 -17.28 -7.59
N ASN A 382 12.60 -17.14 -7.62
CA ASN A 382 13.36 -16.79 -8.82
C ASN A 382 12.82 -15.53 -9.54
N ALA A 383 12.32 -14.55 -8.76
CA ALA A 383 11.71 -13.33 -9.28
C ALA A 383 12.03 -12.12 -8.40
N SER A 384 11.99 -10.94 -9.00
CA SER A 384 12.18 -9.67 -8.30
C SER A 384 11.03 -9.38 -7.33
N THR A 385 11.36 -8.85 -6.16
CA THR A 385 10.37 -8.40 -5.17
C THR A 385 9.53 -7.22 -5.67
N ARG A 386 9.98 -6.53 -6.73
CA ARG A 386 9.25 -5.45 -7.39
C ARG A 386 7.94 -5.88 -8.06
N PHE A 387 7.74 -7.18 -8.26
CA PHE A 387 6.45 -7.70 -8.73
C PHE A 387 5.33 -7.63 -7.68
N THR A 388 5.63 -7.44 -6.41
CA THR A 388 4.62 -7.24 -5.35
C THR A 388 3.95 -5.88 -5.50
N ASP A 389 2.97 -5.82 -6.37
CA ASP A 389 2.24 -4.62 -6.78
C ASP A 389 0.87 -5.05 -7.30
N GLY A 390 -0.20 -4.40 -6.88
CA GLY A 390 -1.56 -4.78 -7.24
C GLY A 390 -1.84 -4.68 -8.74
N GLY A 391 -1.27 -3.69 -9.43
CA GLY A 391 -1.37 -3.57 -10.88
C GLY A 391 -0.66 -4.71 -11.60
N VAL A 392 0.55 -5.06 -11.13
CA VAL A 392 1.36 -6.16 -11.70
C VAL A 392 0.76 -7.53 -11.39
N PHE A 393 0.14 -7.71 -10.22
CA PHE A 393 -0.58 -8.95 -9.85
C PHE A 393 -1.90 -9.14 -10.62
N GLY A 394 -2.30 -8.16 -11.42
CA GLY A 394 -3.55 -8.24 -12.18
C GLY A 394 -4.79 -7.79 -11.41
N PHE A 395 -4.63 -7.19 -10.23
CA PHE A 395 -5.73 -6.58 -9.47
C PHE A 395 -6.16 -5.22 -10.06
N GLY A 396 -5.36 -4.71 -11.00
CA GLY A 396 -5.62 -3.50 -11.76
C GLY A 396 -5.34 -2.20 -11.03
N ALA A 397 -5.51 -2.16 -9.72
CA ALA A 397 -5.24 -1.01 -8.88
C ALA A 397 -4.80 -1.46 -7.49
N GLU A 398 -4.18 -0.56 -6.72
CA GLU A 398 -3.69 -0.86 -5.39
C GLU A 398 -3.89 0.33 -4.44
N LEU A 399 -4.58 0.11 -3.33
CA LEU A 399 -4.66 1.07 -2.25
C LEU A 399 -3.40 1.05 -1.36
N GLY A 400 -2.78 -0.10 -1.27
CA GLY A 400 -1.56 -0.36 -0.50
C GLY A 400 -1.31 -1.85 -0.35
N ILE A 401 -0.21 -2.21 0.33
CA ILE A 401 0.15 -3.60 0.60
C ILE A 401 0.06 -3.82 2.11
N SER A 402 -0.87 -4.70 2.51
CA SER A 402 -1.05 -5.04 3.92
C SER A 402 -0.13 -6.16 4.36
N THR A 403 0.50 -5.99 5.51
CA THR A 403 1.35 -7.01 6.14
C THR A 403 0.63 -7.75 7.28
N GLN A 404 -0.58 -7.31 7.64
CA GLN A 404 -1.37 -7.95 8.70
C GLN A 404 -2.02 -9.26 8.25
N LYS A 405 -2.44 -10.09 9.21
CA LYS A 405 -3.06 -11.40 8.95
C LYS A 405 -4.58 -11.36 8.93
N MET A 406 -5.19 -10.27 9.37
CA MET A 406 -6.64 -10.12 9.44
C MET A 406 -7.14 -9.30 8.26
N HIS A 407 -8.22 -9.74 7.62
CA HIS A 407 -8.83 -9.20 6.42
C HIS A 407 -7.91 -9.33 5.19
N ALA A 408 -7.28 -8.24 4.69
CA ALA A 408 -6.39 -8.27 3.55
C ALA A 408 -4.94 -8.54 3.96
N ARG A 409 -4.22 -9.35 3.19
CA ARG A 409 -2.79 -9.60 3.34
C ARG A 409 -2.13 -9.60 1.94
N GLY A 410 -1.17 -8.72 1.73
CA GLY A 410 -0.57 -8.46 0.42
C GLY A 410 -1.17 -7.23 -0.26
N PRO A 411 -1.00 -7.08 -1.59
CA PRO A 411 -1.60 -5.99 -2.34
C PRO A 411 -3.12 -5.95 -2.20
N MET A 412 -3.67 -4.75 -1.96
CA MET A 412 -5.10 -4.53 -1.77
C MET A 412 -5.70 -3.87 -3.00
N GLY A 413 -6.47 -4.64 -3.78
CA GLY A 413 -7.27 -4.15 -4.89
C GLY A 413 -8.72 -3.90 -4.52
N LEU A 414 -9.62 -3.96 -5.51
CA LEU A 414 -11.05 -3.71 -5.31
C LEU A 414 -11.73 -4.74 -4.39
N LYS A 415 -11.32 -6.02 -4.47
CA LYS A 415 -11.94 -7.08 -3.68
C LYS A 415 -11.66 -6.91 -2.18
N GLU A 416 -10.47 -6.45 -1.83
CA GLU A 416 -10.06 -6.17 -0.46
C GLU A 416 -10.76 -4.94 0.14
N MET A 417 -11.40 -4.11 -0.71
CA MET A 417 -12.27 -2.99 -0.30
C MET A 417 -13.71 -3.45 0.00
N THR A 418 -13.97 -4.75 0.01
CA THR A 418 -15.26 -5.34 0.36
C THR A 418 -15.15 -6.25 1.57
N THR A 419 -16.28 -6.52 2.19
CA THR A 419 -16.45 -7.59 3.16
C THR A 419 -17.52 -8.55 2.67
N THR A 420 -17.84 -9.61 3.41
CA THR A 420 -18.86 -10.55 3.01
C THR A 420 -20.02 -10.62 4.01
N LYS A 421 -21.24 -10.86 3.51
CA LYS A 421 -22.40 -11.20 4.32
C LYS A 421 -23.05 -12.51 3.84
N TRP A 422 -23.71 -13.20 4.74
CA TRP A 422 -24.49 -14.38 4.40
C TRP A 422 -25.94 -14.03 4.07
N ILE A 423 -26.45 -14.56 2.96
CA ILE A 423 -27.85 -14.48 2.56
C ILE A 423 -28.42 -15.89 2.55
N GLY A 424 -29.47 -16.12 3.36
CA GLY A 424 -30.19 -17.38 3.43
C GLY A 424 -31.51 -17.30 2.67
N TYR A 425 -31.70 -18.17 1.67
CA TYR A 425 -32.95 -18.28 0.91
C TYR A 425 -33.68 -19.54 1.36
N GLY A 426 -34.81 -19.35 2.09
CA GLY A 426 -35.63 -20.41 2.62
C GLY A 426 -37.05 -20.41 2.06
N THR A 427 -37.77 -21.45 2.38
CA THR A 427 -39.22 -21.66 2.07
C THR A 427 -40.03 -21.98 3.32
N GLY A 428 -39.55 -21.50 4.50
CA GLY A 428 -40.21 -21.72 5.78
C GLY A 428 -39.47 -22.69 6.72
N GLN A 429 -38.20 -23.02 6.44
CA GLN A 429 -37.42 -23.88 7.31
C GLN A 429 -37.26 -23.27 8.72
N VAL A 430 -37.43 -24.12 9.74
CA VAL A 430 -37.19 -23.78 11.14
C VAL A 430 -36.07 -24.67 11.70
N ARG A 431 -35.40 -24.18 12.71
CA ARG A 431 -34.40 -24.95 13.45
C ARG A 431 -35.12 -25.78 14.50
N ALA A 432 -34.87 -27.09 14.50
CA ALA A 432 -35.38 -28.01 15.54
C ALA A 432 -34.72 -27.70 16.90
#